data_38164281508f564dc487feb19d8c1def
#
_entry.id   38164281508f564dc487feb19d8c1def
#
_cell.length_a   1.000
_cell.length_b   1.000
_cell.length_c   1.000
_cell.angle_alpha   90.00
_cell.angle_beta   90.00
_cell.angle_gamma   90.00
#
_symmetry.space_group_name_H-M   'P 1'
#
loop_
_entity.id
_entity.type
_entity.pdbx_description
1 polymer ?
#
loop_
_entity_poly.entity_id
_entity_poly.type
_entity_poly.pdbx_seq_one_letter_code
_entity_poly.pdbx_strand_id
1 'polypeptide(L)'
;MMKSVSAWKQELSSGAHAARLAALYCCAPEETPAQAARYEAVLNGLDATFGPHAEAGLYSAPGRTEIGGNHTDHQHGRVLAGSVNIDMIAAAAPNTLNQLRVQSEGYDLCVIGLDDLAARKEEENTTLSLLRGECEAFRQRGAKLAGLDVYISSNVPKGSGVSSSAAFEVLIGVILNDCFMTDKVSPIEIAQIGQWAENVYFGKPCGLMDQMASSVGNIITIDFADPAHPDVEPVAVDFSKAGLALCILDSCADHADLTDEYAAVPAECRAVAAVCGGEVLRDVPFETFLAKLPECRKQCGDRAVLRAFHIYADNDSVAKQVAALREGDFDTFLRLVNESGHSSWEYLQNVIPAGYKEHQEMGVTIAAAKHYLNGKGAVRVHGGGFAGTAQAFVPVEMLADFKAHMEAILGEGRCHVLSIRPEGGAVL
;
A
#
# COMPACT_ATOMS: atom_id res chain seq x y z
N MET A 1 -4.76 21.25 -9.59
CA MET A 1 -5.12 22.60 -10.17
C MET A 1 -5.86 22.39 -11.48
N MET A 2 -7.06 22.96 -11.64
CA MET A 2 -7.84 22.87 -12.88
C MET A 2 -7.22 23.71 -13.99
N LYS A 3 -7.08 23.12 -15.19
CA LYS A 3 -6.66 23.79 -16.44
C LYS A 3 -7.58 23.37 -17.58
N SER A 4 -7.58 24.13 -18.69
CA SER A 4 -8.34 23.68 -19.87
C SER A 4 -7.80 22.34 -20.37
N VAL A 5 -8.70 21.45 -20.78
CA VAL A 5 -8.35 20.13 -21.33
C VAL A 5 -7.40 20.26 -22.52
N SER A 6 -7.62 21.28 -23.38
CA SER A 6 -6.73 21.56 -24.54
C SER A 6 -5.32 21.98 -24.10
N ALA A 7 -5.18 22.78 -23.03
CA ALA A 7 -3.87 23.16 -22.50
C ALA A 7 -3.14 21.94 -21.92
N TRP A 8 -3.81 21.07 -21.16
CA TRP A 8 -3.23 19.81 -20.68
C TRP A 8 -2.68 18.96 -21.84
N LYS A 9 -3.49 18.72 -22.89
CA LYS A 9 -3.06 17.92 -24.05
C LYS A 9 -1.85 18.54 -24.75
N GLN A 10 -1.82 19.87 -24.92
CA GLN A 10 -0.68 20.57 -25.49
C GLN A 10 0.58 20.49 -24.62
N GLU A 11 0.47 20.69 -23.31
CA GLU A 11 1.59 20.63 -22.38
C GLU A 11 2.17 19.20 -22.27
N LEU A 12 1.31 18.18 -22.21
CA LEU A 12 1.74 16.77 -22.17
C LEU A 12 2.47 16.37 -23.47
N SER A 13 1.90 16.70 -24.64
CA SER A 13 2.48 16.37 -25.94
C SER A 13 3.78 17.13 -26.23
N SER A 14 3.93 18.35 -25.71
CA SER A 14 5.15 19.15 -25.89
C SER A 14 6.30 18.77 -24.93
N GLY A 15 6.04 17.88 -23.97
CA GLY A 15 7.01 17.49 -22.94
C GLY A 15 7.20 18.53 -21.83
N ALA A 16 6.30 19.51 -21.70
CA ALA A 16 6.39 20.53 -20.64
C ALA A 16 6.43 19.94 -19.21
N HIS A 17 5.86 18.74 -19.03
CA HIS A 17 5.85 18.02 -17.76
C HIS A 17 6.95 16.96 -17.63
N ALA A 18 7.88 16.83 -18.61
CA ALA A 18 8.87 15.76 -18.62
C ALA A 18 9.70 15.69 -17.32
N ALA A 19 10.21 16.81 -16.83
CA ALA A 19 10.99 16.86 -15.59
C ALA A 19 10.16 16.43 -14.35
N ARG A 20 8.89 16.85 -14.30
CA ARG A 20 7.95 16.46 -13.22
C ARG A 20 7.65 14.96 -13.26
N LEU A 21 7.37 14.42 -14.46
CA LEU A 21 7.10 13.01 -14.66
C LEU A 21 8.33 12.13 -14.36
N ALA A 22 9.52 12.54 -14.82
CA ALA A 22 10.76 11.84 -14.51
C ALA A 22 11.00 11.73 -12.99
N ALA A 23 10.79 12.83 -12.26
CA ALA A 23 10.91 12.86 -10.80
C ALA A 23 9.84 12.00 -10.13
N LEU A 24 8.58 12.10 -10.57
CA LEU A 24 7.45 11.38 -9.97
C LEU A 24 7.56 9.86 -10.13
N TYR A 25 8.00 9.41 -11.31
CA TYR A 25 8.09 7.97 -11.65
C TYR A 25 9.49 7.38 -11.48
N CYS A 26 10.49 8.17 -11.05
CA CYS A 26 11.88 7.74 -10.96
C CYS A 26 12.37 7.08 -12.27
N CYS A 27 11.99 7.67 -13.40
CA CYS A 27 12.28 7.11 -14.72
C CYS A 27 13.25 8.00 -15.52
N ALA A 28 13.88 7.43 -16.54
CA ALA A 28 14.74 8.16 -17.43
C ALA A 28 13.94 9.18 -18.27
N PRO A 29 14.55 10.30 -18.71
CA PRO A 29 13.85 11.32 -19.52
C PRO A 29 13.18 10.76 -20.78
N GLU A 30 13.76 9.75 -21.43
CA GLU A 30 13.24 9.07 -22.61
C GLU A 30 11.98 8.22 -22.35
N GLU A 31 11.68 7.90 -21.09
CA GLU A 31 10.51 7.14 -20.67
C GLU A 31 9.32 8.06 -20.32
N THR A 32 9.56 9.36 -20.16
CA THR A 32 8.52 10.32 -19.78
C THR A 32 7.39 10.47 -20.80
N PRO A 33 7.61 10.32 -22.14
CA PRO A 33 6.50 10.34 -23.11
C PRO A 33 5.46 9.25 -22.86
N ALA A 34 5.88 8.05 -22.40
CA ALA A 34 4.95 6.98 -22.06
C ALA A 34 4.07 7.36 -20.86
N GLN A 35 4.65 8.02 -19.85
CA GLN A 35 3.88 8.54 -18.72
C GLN A 35 2.93 9.66 -19.14
N ALA A 36 3.38 10.61 -19.97
CA ALA A 36 2.53 11.68 -20.50
C ALA A 36 1.33 11.11 -21.28
N ALA A 37 1.55 10.08 -22.09
CA ALA A 37 0.48 9.41 -22.86
C ALA A 37 -0.59 8.77 -21.94
N ARG A 38 -0.22 8.26 -20.75
CA ARG A 38 -1.19 7.76 -19.76
C ARG A 38 -2.12 8.88 -19.27
N TYR A 39 -1.58 10.06 -18.96
CA TYR A 39 -2.39 11.22 -18.55
C TYR A 39 -3.27 11.76 -19.69
N GLU A 40 -2.78 11.72 -20.91
CA GLU A 40 -3.62 12.05 -22.08
C GLU A 40 -4.76 11.03 -22.26
N ALA A 41 -4.49 9.75 -22.02
CA ALA A 41 -5.50 8.69 -22.10
C ALA A 41 -6.63 8.89 -21.07
N VAL A 42 -6.32 9.26 -19.80
CA VAL A 42 -7.38 9.52 -18.81
C VAL A 42 -8.19 10.78 -19.11
N LEU A 43 -7.60 11.82 -19.74
CA LEU A 43 -8.36 12.97 -20.23
C LEU A 43 -9.32 12.55 -21.36
N ASN A 44 -8.87 11.71 -22.26
CA ASN A 44 -9.70 11.19 -23.35
C ASN A 44 -10.81 10.28 -22.80
N GLY A 45 -10.50 9.45 -21.80
CA GLY A 45 -11.46 8.60 -21.11
C GLY A 45 -12.54 9.40 -20.38
N LEU A 46 -12.17 10.49 -19.72
CA LEU A 46 -13.10 11.42 -19.08
C LEU A 46 -14.11 11.99 -20.10
N ASP A 47 -13.60 12.56 -21.19
CA ASP A 47 -14.44 13.14 -22.26
C ASP A 47 -15.32 12.08 -22.96
N ALA A 48 -14.81 10.87 -23.16
CA ALA A 48 -15.55 9.78 -23.79
C ALA A 48 -16.69 9.25 -22.90
N THR A 49 -16.48 9.25 -21.58
CA THR A 49 -17.45 8.70 -20.62
C THR A 49 -18.53 9.71 -20.23
N PHE A 50 -18.14 10.95 -19.98
CA PHE A 50 -19.04 11.96 -19.39
C PHE A 50 -19.40 13.09 -20.34
N GLY A 51 -18.80 13.12 -21.55
CA GLY A 51 -18.89 14.22 -22.50
C GLY A 51 -17.73 15.21 -22.35
N PRO A 52 -17.61 16.18 -23.29
CA PRO A 52 -16.49 17.11 -23.28
C PRO A 52 -16.53 18.07 -22.10
N HIS A 53 -15.37 18.27 -21.47
CA HIS A 53 -15.18 19.20 -20.37
C HIS A 53 -14.29 20.38 -20.80
N ALA A 54 -14.58 21.58 -20.29
CA ALA A 54 -13.76 22.76 -20.57
C ALA A 54 -12.44 22.72 -19.81
N GLU A 55 -12.45 22.23 -18.59
CA GLU A 55 -11.30 22.14 -17.70
C GLU A 55 -11.28 20.82 -16.93
N ALA A 56 -10.09 20.38 -16.54
CA ALA A 56 -9.87 19.19 -15.71
C ALA A 56 -8.63 19.37 -14.83
N GLY A 57 -8.56 18.61 -13.74
CA GLY A 57 -7.36 18.36 -12.95
C GLY A 57 -6.79 16.98 -13.25
N LEU A 58 -5.48 16.82 -13.09
CA LEU A 58 -4.78 15.53 -13.22
C LEU A 58 -4.16 15.13 -11.89
N TYR A 59 -4.34 13.87 -11.51
CA TYR A 59 -3.99 13.35 -10.20
C TYR A 59 -3.33 11.99 -10.29
N SER A 60 -2.55 11.64 -9.26
CA SER A 60 -1.88 10.35 -9.13
C SER A 60 -1.78 9.93 -7.68
N ALA A 61 -1.98 8.65 -7.40
CA ALA A 61 -1.66 8.05 -6.11
C ALA A 61 -0.94 6.71 -6.30
N PRO A 62 0.22 6.51 -5.65
CA PRO A 62 1.04 5.31 -5.83
C PRO A 62 0.49 4.12 -5.07
N GLY A 63 0.85 2.91 -5.53
CA GLY A 63 0.88 1.74 -4.69
C GLY A 63 1.98 1.86 -3.62
N ARG A 64 2.04 0.88 -2.72
CA ARG A 64 3.03 0.85 -1.63
C ARG A 64 3.73 -0.49 -1.53
N THR A 65 4.91 -0.49 -0.93
CA THR A 65 5.61 -1.70 -0.49
C THR A 65 5.81 -1.68 1.02
N GLU A 66 5.59 -2.83 1.68
CA GLU A 66 5.94 -3.05 3.07
C GLU A 66 7.39 -3.54 3.13
N ILE A 67 8.28 -2.80 3.80
CA ILE A 67 9.70 -3.14 3.91
C ILE A 67 9.99 -3.89 5.21
N GLY A 68 9.32 -3.53 6.31
CA GLY A 68 9.46 -4.16 7.60
C GLY A 68 8.25 -3.94 8.49
N GLY A 69 8.08 -4.78 9.52
CA GLY A 69 6.96 -4.69 10.45
C GLY A 69 5.74 -5.47 9.97
N ASN A 70 5.92 -6.75 9.61
CA ASN A 70 4.84 -7.58 9.10
C ASN A 70 3.76 -7.82 10.17
N HIS A 71 2.55 -7.31 9.97
CA HIS A 71 1.41 -7.35 10.89
C HIS A 71 1.62 -6.62 12.24
N THR A 72 2.68 -5.83 12.40
CA THR A 72 2.93 -5.11 13.66
C THR A 72 1.98 -3.95 13.89
N ASP A 73 1.48 -3.30 12.82
CA ASP A 73 0.51 -2.20 12.86
C ASP A 73 -0.78 -2.58 13.59
N HIS A 74 -1.28 -3.80 13.40
CA HIS A 74 -2.46 -4.32 14.11
C HIS A 74 -2.26 -4.49 15.62
N GLN A 75 -1.01 -4.38 16.08
CA GLN A 75 -0.61 -4.48 17.49
C GLN A 75 0.01 -3.16 17.99
N HIS A 76 -0.30 -2.04 17.36
CA HIS A 76 0.25 -0.72 17.63
C HIS A 76 1.78 -0.65 17.56
N GLY A 77 2.36 -1.51 16.72
CA GLY A 77 3.81 -1.60 16.52
C GLY A 77 4.33 -0.62 15.47
N ARG A 78 5.61 -0.82 15.13
CA ARG A 78 6.32 -0.05 14.10
C ARG A 78 6.27 -0.74 12.76
N VAL A 79 6.23 0.06 11.71
CA VAL A 79 6.36 -0.41 10.32
C VAL A 79 7.38 0.45 9.55
N LEU A 80 7.96 -0.15 8.54
CA LEU A 80 8.77 0.53 7.53
C LEU A 80 8.15 0.24 6.17
N ALA A 81 7.70 1.28 5.49
CA ALA A 81 6.98 1.15 4.22
C ALA A 81 7.41 2.24 3.24
N GLY A 82 7.15 2.05 1.96
CA GLY A 82 7.45 3.04 0.95
C GLY A 82 6.43 3.06 -0.17
N SER A 83 6.24 4.23 -0.78
CA SER A 83 5.49 4.37 -2.01
C SER A 83 6.32 3.89 -3.21
N VAL A 84 5.66 3.32 -4.20
CA VAL A 84 6.33 2.77 -5.37
C VAL A 84 5.90 3.49 -6.66
N ASN A 85 6.70 3.37 -7.72
CA ASN A 85 6.52 4.09 -8.98
C ASN A 85 5.42 3.53 -9.90
N ILE A 86 4.60 2.60 -9.42
CA ILE A 86 3.35 2.19 -10.06
C ILE A 86 2.16 2.82 -9.34
N ASP A 87 1.18 3.30 -10.08
CA ASP A 87 0.14 4.16 -9.54
C ASP A 87 -1.23 4.00 -10.19
N MET A 88 -2.21 4.62 -9.57
CA MET A 88 -3.47 5.01 -10.16
C MET A 88 -3.41 6.48 -10.54
N ILE A 89 -3.85 6.83 -11.74
CA ILE A 89 -3.96 8.20 -12.22
C ILE A 89 -5.40 8.54 -12.56
N ALA A 90 -5.76 9.81 -12.40
CA ALA A 90 -7.10 10.28 -12.71
C ALA A 90 -7.10 11.62 -13.44
N ALA A 91 -8.13 11.80 -14.24
CA ALA A 91 -8.62 13.12 -14.66
C ALA A 91 -9.95 13.39 -13.96
N ALA A 92 -10.11 14.58 -13.36
CA ALA A 92 -11.35 14.99 -12.72
C ALA A 92 -11.81 16.35 -13.22
N ALA A 93 -13.13 16.50 -13.45
CA ALA A 93 -13.74 17.72 -13.97
C ALA A 93 -15.07 18.03 -13.26
N PRO A 94 -15.42 19.32 -13.06
CA PRO A 94 -16.69 19.70 -12.44
C PRO A 94 -17.89 19.26 -13.29
N ASN A 95 -18.98 18.86 -12.61
CA ASN A 95 -20.28 18.67 -13.24
C ASN A 95 -21.37 19.47 -12.49
N THR A 96 -22.55 19.57 -13.08
CA THR A 96 -23.69 20.34 -12.52
C THR A 96 -24.74 19.45 -11.87
N LEU A 97 -24.46 18.16 -11.66
CA LEU A 97 -25.45 17.15 -11.26
C LEU A 97 -25.54 16.96 -9.76
N ASN A 98 -24.75 17.67 -8.95
CA ASN A 98 -24.60 17.44 -7.51
C ASN A 98 -24.31 15.96 -7.17
N GLN A 99 -23.49 15.32 -7.97
CA GLN A 99 -23.10 13.91 -7.87
C GLN A 99 -21.60 13.77 -8.03
N LEU A 100 -20.99 12.85 -7.29
CA LEU A 100 -19.68 12.31 -7.62
C LEU A 100 -19.89 11.09 -8.51
N ARG A 101 -19.34 11.13 -9.73
CA ARG A 101 -19.37 10.05 -10.70
C ARG A 101 -17.94 9.57 -10.97
N VAL A 102 -17.65 8.32 -10.70
CA VAL A 102 -16.31 7.74 -10.84
C VAL A 102 -16.36 6.56 -11.78
N GLN A 103 -15.63 6.66 -12.88
CA GLN A 103 -15.39 5.58 -13.83
C GLN A 103 -13.95 5.11 -13.73
N SER A 104 -13.74 3.93 -13.19
CA SER A 104 -12.44 3.25 -13.30
C SER A 104 -12.42 2.40 -14.56
N GLU A 105 -11.30 2.41 -15.27
CA GLU A 105 -11.13 1.65 -16.51
C GLU A 105 -11.35 0.14 -16.26
N GLY A 106 -12.26 -0.47 -17.03
CA GLY A 106 -12.61 -1.88 -16.89
C GLY A 106 -13.60 -2.22 -15.78
N TYR A 107 -14.23 -1.23 -15.14
CA TYR A 107 -15.24 -1.42 -14.08
C TYR A 107 -16.53 -0.66 -14.41
N ASP A 108 -17.59 -0.95 -13.66
CA ASP A 108 -18.85 -0.24 -13.77
C ASP A 108 -18.74 1.19 -13.22
N LEU A 109 -19.55 2.09 -13.76
CA LEU A 109 -19.68 3.46 -13.31
C LEU A 109 -20.26 3.52 -11.89
N CYS A 110 -19.55 4.14 -10.97
CA CYS A 110 -20.00 4.44 -9.63
C CYS A 110 -20.57 5.86 -9.55
N VAL A 111 -21.78 6.01 -8.99
CA VAL A 111 -22.46 7.30 -8.84
C VAL A 111 -23.00 7.44 -7.43
N ILE A 112 -22.59 8.49 -6.72
CA ILE A 112 -23.15 8.87 -5.41
C ILE A 112 -23.71 10.28 -5.46
N GLY A 113 -24.91 10.47 -4.86
CA GLY A 113 -25.48 11.80 -4.61
C GLY A 113 -24.80 12.45 -3.40
N LEU A 114 -24.51 13.75 -3.49
CA LEU A 114 -23.79 14.47 -2.44
C LEU A 114 -24.73 15.03 -1.34
N ASP A 115 -26.04 14.94 -1.50
CA ASP A 115 -27.02 15.37 -0.50
C ASP A 115 -27.11 14.42 0.69
N ASP A 116 -26.95 13.11 0.45
CA ASP A 116 -27.01 12.06 1.46
C ASP A 116 -25.77 11.16 1.40
N LEU A 117 -24.89 11.35 2.39
CA LEU A 117 -23.63 10.62 2.54
C LEU A 117 -23.64 9.64 3.74
N ALA A 118 -24.82 9.32 4.28
CA ALA A 118 -24.96 8.35 5.36
C ALA A 118 -24.48 6.95 4.90
N ALA A 119 -23.86 6.21 5.81
CA ALA A 119 -23.43 4.83 5.56
C ALA A 119 -24.67 3.95 5.28
N ARG A 120 -24.55 3.05 4.31
CA ARG A 120 -25.60 2.15 3.87
C ARG A 120 -25.11 0.72 3.92
N LYS A 121 -25.82 -0.10 4.67
CA LYS A 121 -25.42 -1.50 4.88
C LYS A 121 -25.40 -2.31 3.57
N GLU A 122 -26.29 -2.02 2.65
CA GLU A 122 -26.36 -2.65 1.33
C GLU A 122 -25.20 -2.29 0.41
N GLU A 123 -24.46 -1.23 0.72
CA GLU A 123 -23.26 -0.80 -0.01
C GLU A 123 -21.96 -1.34 0.62
N GLU A 124 -21.99 -2.02 1.77
CA GLU A 124 -20.79 -2.62 2.39
C GLU A 124 -20.05 -3.50 1.38
N ASN A 125 -18.71 -3.46 1.42
CA ASN A 125 -17.81 -4.14 0.49
C ASN A 125 -17.92 -3.69 -0.98
N THR A 126 -18.41 -2.47 -1.23
CA THR A 126 -18.48 -1.88 -2.57
C THR A 126 -17.68 -0.56 -2.67
N THR A 127 -17.27 -0.20 -3.88
CA THR A 127 -16.62 1.10 -4.14
C THR A 127 -17.54 2.28 -3.78
N LEU A 128 -18.86 2.12 -3.88
CA LEU A 128 -19.83 3.17 -3.52
C LEU A 128 -19.72 3.57 -2.05
N SER A 129 -19.52 2.61 -1.15
CA SER A 129 -19.36 2.88 0.28
C SER A 129 -18.08 3.65 0.57
N LEU A 130 -16.94 3.29 -0.06
CA LEU A 130 -15.68 4.04 0.08
C LEU A 130 -15.84 5.50 -0.38
N LEU A 131 -16.38 5.73 -1.58
CA LEU A 131 -16.62 7.08 -2.10
C LEU A 131 -17.50 7.91 -1.19
N ARG A 132 -18.57 7.30 -0.64
CA ARG A 132 -19.49 7.94 0.30
C ARG A 132 -18.79 8.29 1.61
N GLY A 133 -18.00 7.37 2.16
CA GLY A 133 -17.24 7.57 3.39
C GLY A 133 -16.22 8.70 3.25
N GLU A 134 -15.44 8.72 2.18
CA GLU A 134 -14.47 9.79 1.95
C GLU A 134 -15.15 11.16 1.77
N CYS A 135 -16.21 11.24 0.96
CA CYS A 135 -16.98 12.49 0.82
C CYS A 135 -17.50 12.97 2.16
N GLU A 136 -18.05 12.09 3.02
CA GLU A 136 -18.52 12.45 4.35
C GLU A 136 -17.38 12.96 5.24
N ALA A 137 -16.25 12.27 5.26
CA ALA A 137 -15.10 12.67 6.06
C ALA A 137 -14.55 14.04 5.65
N PHE A 138 -14.49 14.34 4.35
CA PHE A 138 -14.12 15.65 3.84
C PHE A 138 -15.17 16.71 4.16
N ARG A 139 -16.48 16.38 4.05
CA ARG A 139 -17.58 17.30 4.43
C ARG A 139 -17.50 17.70 5.90
N GLN A 140 -17.21 16.74 6.79
CA GLN A 140 -17.04 16.99 8.23
C GLN A 140 -15.84 17.92 8.52
N ARG A 141 -14.85 17.95 7.63
CA ARG A 141 -13.68 18.86 7.69
C ARG A 141 -13.89 20.19 6.96
N GLY A 142 -15.11 20.45 6.50
CA GLY A 142 -15.49 21.72 5.90
C GLY A 142 -15.35 21.78 4.38
N ALA A 143 -15.18 20.65 3.69
CA ALA A 143 -15.21 20.62 2.23
C ALA A 143 -16.56 21.09 1.68
N LYS A 144 -16.52 21.96 0.69
CA LYS A 144 -17.70 22.41 -0.05
C LYS A 144 -17.89 21.53 -1.28
N LEU A 145 -18.39 20.32 -1.02
CA LEU A 145 -18.58 19.32 -2.07
C LEU A 145 -19.52 19.83 -3.15
N ALA A 146 -19.17 19.57 -4.40
CA ALA A 146 -19.98 19.88 -5.58
C ALA A 146 -19.83 18.73 -6.59
N GLY A 147 -20.66 18.74 -7.64
CA GLY A 147 -20.63 17.69 -8.65
C GLY A 147 -19.26 17.54 -9.32
N LEU A 148 -18.76 16.29 -9.43
CA LEU A 148 -17.46 15.97 -10.00
C LEU A 148 -17.54 14.68 -10.81
N ASP A 149 -16.92 14.68 -11.98
CA ASP A 149 -16.68 13.52 -12.83
C ASP A 149 -15.22 13.13 -12.73
N VAL A 150 -14.97 11.84 -12.52
CA VAL A 150 -13.61 11.30 -12.36
C VAL A 150 -13.44 10.08 -13.25
N TYR A 151 -12.40 10.07 -14.07
CA TYR A 151 -11.97 8.90 -14.84
C TYR A 151 -10.60 8.43 -14.34
N ILE A 152 -10.49 7.13 -14.01
CA ILE A 152 -9.30 6.53 -13.39
C ILE A 152 -8.74 5.43 -14.28
N SER A 153 -7.41 5.41 -14.45
CA SER A 153 -6.64 4.30 -15.01
C SER A 153 -5.57 3.85 -14.01
N SER A 154 -5.32 2.53 -13.95
CA SER A 154 -4.43 1.93 -12.95
C SER A 154 -3.36 1.06 -13.59
N ASN A 155 -2.10 1.27 -13.16
CA ASN A 155 -0.99 0.34 -13.39
C ASN A 155 -0.69 -0.50 -12.14
N VAL A 156 -1.43 -0.29 -11.04
CA VAL A 156 -1.29 -1.12 -9.83
C VAL A 156 -1.95 -2.47 -10.09
N PRO A 157 -1.19 -3.58 -10.18
CA PRO A 157 -1.78 -4.88 -10.49
C PRO A 157 -2.68 -5.36 -9.37
N LYS A 158 -3.83 -5.96 -9.72
CA LYS A 158 -4.73 -6.56 -8.73
C LYS A 158 -4.06 -7.77 -8.07
N GLY A 159 -4.22 -7.91 -6.76
CA GLY A 159 -3.69 -9.07 -6.03
C GLY A 159 -2.17 -9.10 -5.91
N SER A 160 -1.46 -8.08 -6.40
CA SER A 160 0.01 -8.00 -6.36
C SER A 160 0.59 -7.57 -5.01
N GLY A 161 -0.23 -7.46 -3.98
CA GLY A 161 0.23 -7.04 -2.65
C GLY A 161 0.71 -5.59 -2.53
N VAL A 162 0.66 -4.79 -3.59
CA VAL A 162 1.08 -3.36 -3.58
C VAL A 162 -0.06 -2.38 -3.28
N SER A 163 -1.16 -2.87 -2.75
CA SER A 163 -2.31 -2.14 -2.22
C SER A 163 -3.02 -1.20 -3.20
N SER A 164 -3.75 -1.80 -4.15
CA SER A 164 -4.59 -1.03 -5.07
C SER A 164 -5.77 -0.32 -4.34
N SER A 165 -6.28 -0.85 -3.22
CA SER A 165 -7.32 -0.21 -2.42
C SER A 165 -6.83 1.11 -1.83
N ALA A 166 -5.70 1.11 -1.14
CA ALA A 166 -5.14 2.32 -0.55
C ALA A 166 -4.76 3.37 -1.62
N ALA A 167 -4.22 2.94 -2.77
CA ALA A 167 -3.97 3.85 -3.88
C ALA A 167 -5.25 4.51 -4.41
N PHE A 168 -6.36 3.76 -4.48
CA PHE A 168 -7.67 4.30 -4.86
C PHE A 168 -8.18 5.32 -3.82
N GLU A 169 -8.19 4.96 -2.55
CA GLU A 169 -8.62 5.83 -1.45
C GLU A 169 -7.79 7.13 -1.40
N VAL A 170 -6.47 7.01 -1.46
CA VAL A 170 -5.59 8.19 -1.49
C VAL A 170 -5.82 9.03 -2.74
N LEU A 171 -6.07 8.43 -3.91
CA LEU A 171 -6.37 9.17 -5.13
C LEU A 171 -7.64 9.99 -5.00
N ILE A 172 -8.73 9.40 -4.50
CA ILE A 172 -10.00 10.11 -4.23
C ILE A 172 -9.78 11.19 -3.19
N GLY A 173 -9.07 10.89 -2.09
CA GLY A 173 -8.73 11.87 -1.06
C GLY A 173 -7.96 13.07 -1.60
N VAL A 174 -6.96 12.87 -2.46
CA VAL A 174 -6.19 13.95 -3.12
C VAL A 174 -7.09 14.79 -4.02
N ILE A 175 -7.98 14.15 -4.79
CA ILE A 175 -8.94 14.85 -5.67
C ILE A 175 -9.89 15.72 -4.84
N LEU A 176 -10.52 15.15 -3.81
CA LEU A 176 -11.44 15.88 -2.94
C LEU A 176 -10.74 17.03 -2.19
N ASN A 177 -9.51 16.77 -1.72
CA ASN A 177 -8.69 17.79 -1.09
C ASN A 177 -8.42 18.95 -2.06
N ASP A 178 -7.93 18.66 -3.28
CA ASP A 178 -7.62 19.71 -4.26
C ASP A 178 -8.85 20.47 -4.76
N CYS A 179 -9.96 19.78 -5.00
CA CYS A 179 -11.16 20.40 -5.57
C CYS A 179 -11.98 21.18 -4.55
N PHE A 180 -12.11 20.71 -3.29
CA PHE A 180 -13.16 21.17 -2.40
C PHE A 180 -12.69 21.72 -1.06
N MET A 181 -11.42 21.53 -0.67
CA MET A 181 -10.87 22.10 0.54
C MET A 181 -10.22 23.46 0.27
N THR A 182 -10.57 24.47 1.07
CA THR A 182 -9.86 25.76 1.09
C THR A 182 -8.55 25.62 1.87
N ASP A 183 -8.66 25.10 3.09
CA ASP A 183 -7.50 24.74 3.91
C ASP A 183 -7.21 23.25 3.67
N LYS A 184 -6.13 22.97 2.92
CA LYS A 184 -5.79 21.59 2.52
C LYS A 184 -5.46 20.75 3.74
N VAL A 185 -6.00 19.52 3.79
CA VAL A 185 -5.58 18.53 4.77
C VAL A 185 -4.23 17.94 4.37
N SER A 186 -3.48 17.51 5.37
CA SER A 186 -2.16 16.89 5.19
C SER A 186 -2.25 15.50 4.56
N PRO A 187 -1.15 14.96 3.98
CA PRO A 187 -1.11 13.58 3.52
C PRO A 187 -1.44 12.55 4.61
N ILE A 188 -1.04 12.81 5.86
CA ILE A 188 -1.38 11.96 7.01
C ILE A 188 -2.90 11.92 7.21
N GLU A 189 -3.55 13.07 7.17
CA GLU A 189 -5.02 13.16 7.32
C GLU A 189 -5.75 12.50 6.14
N ILE A 190 -5.23 12.60 4.90
CA ILE A 190 -5.79 11.88 3.75
C ILE A 190 -5.75 10.37 4.00
N ALA A 191 -4.63 9.84 4.48
CA ALA A 191 -4.50 8.43 4.83
C ALA A 191 -5.50 8.00 5.92
N GLN A 192 -5.66 8.80 6.97
CA GLN A 192 -6.63 8.56 8.05
C GLN A 192 -8.08 8.60 7.55
N ILE A 193 -8.39 9.47 6.59
CA ILE A 193 -9.70 9.54 5.95
C ILE A 193 -9.99 8.26 5.18
N GLY A 194 -9.06 7.78 4.35
CA GLY A 194 -9.19 6.53 3.60
C GLY A 194 -9.43 5.34 4.54
N GLN A 195 -8.58 5.18 5.56
CA GLN A 195 -8.76 4.13 6.57
C GLN A 195 -10.12 4.22 7.28
N TRP A 196 -10.55 5.41 7.64
CA TRP A 196 -11.86 5.59 8.29
C TRP A 196 -13.01 5.18 7.35
N ALA A 197 -12.92 5.54 6.07
CA ALA A 197 -13.90 5.12 5.08
C ALA A 197 -13.91 3.59 4.89
N GLU A 198 -12.75 2.94 4.85
CA GLU A 198 -12.65 1.48 4.76
C GLU A 198 -13.22 0.79 6.00
N ASN A 199 -12.92 1.28 7.20
CA ASN A 199 -13.38 0.66 8.45
C ASN A 199 -14.87 0.88 8.72
N VAL A 200 -15.40 2.09 8.44
CA VAL A 200 -16.74 2.50 8.88
C VAL A 200 -17.79 2.33 7.78
N TYR A 201 -17.43 2.56 6.52
CA TYR A 201 -18.36 2.50 5.39
C TYR A 201 -18.22 1.21 4.59
N PHE A 202 -16.99 0.81 4.28
CA PHE A 202 -16.76 -0.45 3.55
C PHE A 202 -16.96 -1.67 4.45
N GLY A 203 -16.72 -1.52 5.76
CA GLY A 203 -16.94 -2.57 6.75
C GLY A 203 -15.80 -3.58 6.90
N LYS A 204 -14.61 -3.26 6.39
CA LYS A 204 -13.42 -4.11 6.51
C LYS A 204 -12.39 -3.45 7.44
N PRO A 205 -12.14 -4.01 8.63
CA PRO A 205 -11.08 -3.50 9.51
C PRO A 205 -9.71 -3.62 8.86
N CYS A 206 -9.04 -2.49 8.68
CA CYS A 206 -7.68 -2.43 8.14
C CYS A 206 -6.74 -1.63 9.03
N GLY A 207 -5.42 -1.89 8.91
CA GLY A 207 -4.36 -1.03 9.45
C GLY A 207 -4.26 0.29 8.67
N LEU A 208 -3.40 1.20 9.14
CA LEU A 208 -3.22 2.52 8.50
C LEU A 208 -1.96 2.57 7.62
N MET A 209 -1.10 1.55 7.65
CA MET A 209 0.19 1.53 6.96
C MET A 209 0.04 1.78 5.44
N ASP A 210 -0.91 1.12 4.81
CA ASP A 210 -1.09 1.14 3.36
C ASP A 210 -1.43 2.53 2.83
N GLN A 211 -2.45 3.14 3.43
CA GLN A 211 -2.88 4.50 3.08
C GLN A 211 -1.78 5.52 3.40
N MET A 212 -1.08 5.34 4.52
CA MET A 212 -0.01 6.24 4.95
C MET A 212 1.15 6.22 3.95
N ALA A 213 1.63 5.03 3.57
CA ALA A 213 2.72 4.90 2.61
C ALA A 213 2.33 5.44 1.23
N SER A 214 1.10 5.17 0.75
CA SER A 214 0.60 5.71 -0.52
C SER A 214 0.45 7.24 -0.48
N SER A 215 0.00 7.81 0.64
CA SER A 215 -0.32 9.24 0.73
C SER A 215 0.91 10.12 0.98
N VAL A 216 1.85 9.68 1.83
CA VAL A 216 3.01 10.49 2.24
C VAL A 216 4.13 10.48 1.21
N GLY A 217 4.41 9.32 0.61
CA GLY A 217 5.53 9.18 -0.33
C GLY A 217 6.86 8.82 0.34
N ASN A 218 7.89 8.58 -0.47
CA ASN A 218 9.20 8.11 -0.03
C ASN A 218 9.15 6.78 0.74
N ILE A 219 10.23 6.49 1.48
CA ILE A 219 10.22 5.51 2.56
C ILE A 219 9.91 6.24 3.84
N ILE A 220 8.99 5.69 4.62
CA ILE A 220 8.58 6.20 5.92
C ILE A 220 8.66 5.09 6.97
N THR A 221 9.07 5.44 8.16
CA THR A 221 8.83 4.62 9.35
C THR A 221 7.64 5.21 10.09
N ILE A 222 6.78 4.34 10.61
CA ILE A 222 5.58 4.73 11.35
C ILE A 222 5.61 4.00 12.68
N ASP A 223 5.49 4.73 13.80
CA ASP A 223 5.23 4.13 15.12
C ASP A 223 3.75 4.35 15.46
N PHE A 224 3.00 3.26 15.59
CA PHE A 224 1.58 3.27 15.94
C PHE A 224 1.33 3.16 17.46
N ALA A 225 2.29 3.55 18.31
CA ALA A 225 2.08 3.57 19.76
C ALA A 225 0.82 4.34 20.16
N ASP A 226 0.52 5.43 19.47
CA ASP A 226 -0.79 6.11 19.48
C ASP A 226 -1.37 6.07 18.06
N PRO A 227 -2.31 5.16 17.74
CA PRO A 227 -2.88 5.08 16.40
C PRO A 227 -3.68 6.32 15.95
N ALA A 228 -4.16 7.12 16.90
CA ALA A 228 -4.84 8.38 16.57
C ALA A 228 -3.85 9.47 16.12
N HIS A 229 -2.62 9.41 16.63
CA HIS A 229 -1.53 10.34 16.33
C HIS A 229 -0.24 9.56 16.03
N PRO A 230 -0.18 8.82 14.90
CA PRO A 230 0.99 8.02 14.57
C PRO A 230 2.21 8.91 14.34
N ASP A 231 3.35 8.47 14.86
CA ASP A 231 4.63 9.14 14.61
C ASP A 231 5.18 8.69 13.25
N VAL A 232 5.28 9.60 12.29
CA VAL A 232 5.64 9.33 10.89
C VAL A 232 6.91 10.08 10.54
N GLU A 233 7.99 9.35 10.31
CA GLU A 233 9.27 9.93 9.94
C GLU A 233 9.73 9.46 8.55
N PRO A 234 10.23 10.35 7.70
CA PRO A 234 10.86 9.94 6.45
C PRO A 234 12.21 9.25 6.70
N VAL A 235 12.50 8.23 5.89
CA VAL A 235 13.79 7.54 5.85
C VAL A 235 14.41 7.79 4.48
N ALA A 236 15.37 8.71 4.44
CA ALA A 236 16.04 9.11 3.21
C ALA A 236 17.01 8.01 2.76
N VAL A 237 16.60 7.19 1.81
CA VAL A 237 17.44 6.16 1.21
C VAL A 237 17.12 6.00 -0.28
N ASP A 238 18.15 5.71 -1.06
CA ASP A 238 18.03 5.38 -2.48
C ASP A 238 18.70 4.01 -2.69
N PHE A 239 17.88 2.98 -2.82
CA PHE A 239 18.36 1.62 -3.01
C PHE A 239 19.18 1.45 -4.28
N SER A 240 18.88 2.21 -5.34
CA SER A 240 19.63 2.13 -6.60
C SER A 240 21.08 2.60 -6.44
N LYS A 241 21.30 3.65 -5.64
CA LYS A 241 22.65 4.10 -5.29
C LYS A 241 23.40 3.13 -4.39
N ALA A 242 22.66 2.32 -3.63
CA ALA A 242 23.23 1.23 -2.84
C ALA A 242 23.51 -0.03 -3.68
N GLY A 243 23.26 0.01 -5.00
CA GLY A 243 23.42 -1.15 -5.88
C GLY A 243 22.34 -2.23 -5.69
N LEU A 244 21.18 -1.85 -5.13
CA LEU A 244 20.05 -2.74 -4.88
C LEU A 244 18.83 -2.35 -5.72
N ALA A 245 18.13 -3.33 -6.25
CA ALA A 245 16.83 -3.20 -6.88
C ALA A 245 15.75 -3.83 -5.99
N LEU A 246 14.61 -3.16 -5.88
CA LEU A 246 13.43 -3.68 -5.22
C LEU A 246 12.58 -4.45 -6.24
N CYS A 247 12.30 -5.72 -5.95
CA CYS A 247 11.45 -6.56 -6.77
C CYS A 247 10.25 -7.08 -5.98
N ILE A 248 9.08 -7.08 -6.61
CA ILE A 248 7.88 -7.76 -6.11
C ILE A 248 7.62 -8.95 -7.02
N LEU A 249 7.55 -10.14 -6.43
CA LEU A 249 7.37 -11.42 -7.09
C LEU A 249 5.93 -11.88 -6.87
N ASP A 250 5.12 -11.92 -7.92
CA ASP A 250 3.75 -12.42 -7.85
C ASP A 250 3.78 -13.95 -7.84
N SER A 251 3.39 -14.54 -6.70
CA SER A 251 3.40 -15.99 -6.52
C SER A 251 2.31 -16.73 -7.29
N CYS A 252 1.35 -16.01 -7.86
CA CYS A 252 0.13 -16.56 -8.48
C CYS A 252 -0.80 -17.31 -7.51
N ALA A 253 -0.56 -17.26 -6.20
CA ALA A 253 -1.45 -17.83 -5.21
C ALA A 253 -2.75 -17.02 -5.14
N ASP A 254 -3.89 -17.72 -5.10
CA ASP A 254 -5.19 -17.08 -4.99
C ASP A 254 -5.45 -16.62 -3.55
N HIS A 255 -6.06 -15.45 -3.40
CA HIS A 255 -6.52 -14.90 -2.13
C HIS A 255 -7.93 -15.36 -1.73
N ALA A 256 -8.64 -16.07 -2.62
CA ALA A 256 -9.96 -16.57 -2.33
C ALA A 256 -9.93 -17.47 -1.08
N ASP A 257 -10.90 -17.31 -0.22
CA ASP A 257 -11.07 -18.10 1.01
C ASP A 257 -9.99 -17.95 2.12
N LEU A 258 -9.10 -16.95 2.04
CA LEU A 258 -8.05 -16.71 3.06
C LEU A 258 -8.41 -15.65 4.11
N THR A 259 -9.59 -15.06 4.04
CA THR A 259 -10.04 -13.98 4.94
C THR A 259 -9.94 -14.39 6.41
N ASP A 260 -10.28 -15.63 6.74
CA ASP A 260 -10.23 -16.15 8.11
C ASP A 260 -8.79 -16.24 8.64
N GLU A 261 -7.82 -16.63 7.79
CA GLU A 261 -6.41 -16.69 8.16
C GLU A 261 -5.82 -15.29 8.41
N TYR A 262 -6.21 -14.30 7.59
CA TYR A 262 -5.84 -12.90 7.83
C TYR A 262 -6.43 -12.38 9.14
N ALA A 263 -7.71 -12.61 9.38
CA ALA A 263 -8.39 -12.18 10.60
C ALA A 263 -7.86 -12.87 11.86
N ALA A 264 -7.38 -14.10 11.74
CA ALA A 264 -6.82 -14.85 12.85
C ALA A 264 -5.52 -14.25 13.39
N VAL A 265 -4.68 -13.60 12.56
CA VAL A 265 -3.41 -13.01 13.03
C VAL A 265 -3.64 -11.96 14.12
N PRO A 266 -4.37 -10.87 13.89
CA PRO A 266 -4.61 -9.85 14.91
C PRO A 266 -5.46 -10.41 16.08
N ALA A 267 -6.40 -11.29 15.83
CA ALA A 267 -7.25 -11.87 16.88
C ALA A 267 -6.43 -12.71 17.88
N GLU A 268 -5.55 -13.58 17.39
CA GLU A 268 -4.69 -14.42 18.23
C GLU A 268 -3.67 -13.59 19.03
N CYS A 269 -3.07 -12.57 18.41
CA CYS A 269 -2.16 -11.66 19.11
C CYS A 269 -2.87 -10.88 20.22
N ARG A 270 -4.10 -10.39 19.99
CA ARG A 270 -4.91 -9.73 21.03
C ARG A 270 -5.30 -10.70 22.15
N ALA A 271 -5.60 -11.96 21.85
CA ALA A 271 -5.88 -12.95 22.88
C ALA A 271 -4.69 -13.16 23.82
N VAL A 272 -3.46 -13.21 23.28
CA VAL A 272 -2.23 -13.27 24.08
C VAL A 272 -2.04 -12.00 24.90
N ALA A 273 -2.23 -10.82 24.31
CA ALA A 273 -2.15 -9.54 25.03
C ALA A 273 -3.12 -9.48 26.20
N ALA A 274 -4.38 -9.91 26.01
CA ALA A 274 -5.41 -9.93 27.05
C ALA A 274 -5.02 -10.83 28.24
N VAL A 275 -4.46 -12.02 28.00
CA VAL A 275 -3.90 -12.88 29.08
C VAL A 275 -2.80 -12.17 29.85
N CYS A 276 -2.04 -11.32 29.16
CA CYS A 276 -0.96 -10.54 29.77
C CYS A 276 -1.44 -9.24 30.43
N GLY A 277 -2.70 -8.82 30.23
CA GLY A 277 -3.30 -7.64 30.82
C GLY A 277 -3.24 -6.38 29.95
N GLY A 278 -3.00 -6.51 28.63
CA GLY A 278 -3.06 -5.45 27.63
C GLY A 278 -4.17 -5.67 26.61
N GLU A 279 -4.45 -4.65 25.80
CA GLU A 279 -5.37 -4.75 24.64
C GLU A 279 -4.62 -5.27 23.40
N VAL A 280 -3.40 -4.82 23.23
CA VAL A 280 -2.48 -5.20 22.14
C VAL A 280 -1.12 -5.57 22.71
N LEU A 281 -0.28 -6.25 21.94
CA LEU A 281 1.04 -6.68 22.41
C LEU A 281 1.98 -5.50 22.73
N ARG A 282 1.78 -4.33 22.10
CA ARG A 282 2.55 -3.12 22.41
C ARG A 282 2.38 -2.65 23.85
N ASP A 283 1.22 -2.90 24.48
CA ASP A 283 0.93 -2.53 25.87
C ASP A 283 1.61 -3.47 26.88
N VAL A 284 2.11 -4.60 26.40
CA VAL A 284 2.64 -5.67 27.25
C VAL A 284 4.17 -5.70 27.14
N PRO A 285 4.92 -5.47 28.23
CA PRO A 285 6.36 -5.68 28.21
C PRO A 285 6.72 -7.13 27.86
N PHE A 286 7.75 -7.34 27.06
CA PHE A 286 8.18 -8.68 26.62
C PHE A 286 8.45 -9.63 27.79
N GLU A 287 9.05 -9.12 28.88
CA GLU A 287 9.30 -9.91 30.11
C GLU A 287 8.00 -10.38 30.75
N THR A 288 6.92 -9.57 30.70
CA THR A 288 5.60 -9.97 31.21
C THR A 288 5.02 -11.09 30.36
N PHE A 289 5.14 -11.00 29.03
CA PHE A 289 4.74 -12.07 28.12
C PHE A 289 5.50 -13.37 28.43
N LEU A 290 6.83 -13.32 28.56
CA LEU A 290 7.64 -14.49 28.91
C LEU A 290 7.25 -15.11 30.22
N ALA A 291 6.99 -14.30 31.26
CA ALA A 291 6.56 -14.80 32.58
C ALA A 291 5.20 -15.51 32.52
N LYS A 292 4.30 -15.07 31.62
CA LYS A 292 2.95 -15.65 31.42
C LYS A 292 2.88 -16.69 30.30
N LEU A 293 4.00 -17.06 29.69
CA LEU A 293 4.06 -17.99 28.57
C LEU A 293 3.28 -19.30 28.77
N PRO A 294 3.40 -20.00 29.96
CA PRO A 294 2.59 -21.20 30.17
C PRO A 294 1.09 -20.96 30.20
N GLU A 295 0.67 -19.80 30.70
CA GLU A 295 -0.74 -19.39 30.72
C GLU A 295 -1.26 -19.06 29.34
N CYS A 296 -0.49 -18.28 28.55
CA CYS A 296 -0.80 -17.96 27.16
C CYS A 296 -0.94 -19.23 26.31
N ARG A 297 -0.02 -20.18 26.43
CA ARG A 297 -0.11 -21.47 25.71
C ARG A 297 -1.39 -22.24 26.07
N LYS A 298 -1.76 -22.25 27.34
CA LYS A 298 -2.95 -22.98 27.82
C LYS A 298 -4.25 -22.33 27.32
N GLN A 299 -4.32 -20.99 27.31
CA GLN A 299 -5.55 -20.26 26.98
C GLN A 299 -5.70 -19.96 25.50
N CYS A 300 -4.60 -19.60 24.80
CA CYS A 300 -4.63 -19.12 23.42
C CYS A 300 -4.09 -20.15 22.42
N GLY A 301 -3.35 -21.18 22.88
CA GLY A 301 -2.70 -22.16 22.01
C GLY A 301 -1.30 -21.74 21.53
N ASP A 302 -0.58 -22.70 20.95
CA ASP A 302 0.82 -22.51 20.58
C ASP A 302 1.00 -21.56 19.39
N ARG A 303 0.08 -21.58 18.39
CA ARG A 303 0.15 -20.68 17.22
C ARG A 303 0.03 -19.21 17.63
N ALA A 304 -0.90 -18.87 18.51
CA ALA A 304 -1.05 -17.52 19.02
C ALA A 304 0.22 -17.01 19.73
N VAL A 305 0.85 -17.89 20.50
CA VAL A 305 2.11 -17.60 21.21
C VAL A 305 3.27 -17.38 20.22
N LEU A 306 3.38 -18.21 19.17
CA LEU A 306 4.40 -18.02 18.12
C LEU A 306 4.19 -16.70 17.39
N ARG A 307 2.95 -16.35 17.05
CA ARG A 307 2.59 -15.06 16.45
C ARG A 307 2.99 -13.89 17.35
N ALA A 308 2.79 -14.00 18.66
CA ALA A 308 3.24 -12.96 19.59
C ALA A 308 4.78 -12.81 19.59
N PHE A 309 5.55 -13.89 19.58
CA PHE A 309 7.02 -13.82 19.42
C PHE A 309 7.43 -13.08 18.17
N HIS A 310 6.76 -13.36 17.02
CA HIS A 310 7.01 -12.64 15.78
C HIS A 310 6.78 -11.14 15.95
N ILE A 311 5.62 -10.73 16.49
CA ILE A 311 5.28 -9.31 16.64
C ILE A 311 6.33 -8.56 17.48
N TYR A 312 6.79 -9.12 18.61
CA TYR A 312 7.84 -8.50 19.40
C TYR A 312 9.16 -8.37 18.63
N ALA A 313 9.59 -9.45 17.98
CA ALA A 313 10.84 -9.46 17.23
C ALA A 313 10.82 -8.51 16.03
N ASP A 314 9.72 -8.50 15.26
CA ASP A 314 9.61 -7.69 14.05
C ASP A 314 9.43 -6.21 14.38
N ASN A 315 8.70 -5.87 15.44
CA ASN A 315 8.60 -4.50 15.96
C ASN A 315 9.98 -3.92 16.34
N ASP A 316 10.83 -4.72 16.98
CA ASP A 316 12.21 -4.30 17.29
C ASP A 316 13.10 -4.26 16.06
N SER A 317 12.87 -5.16 15.10
CA SER A 317 13.60 -5.22 13.83
C SER A 317 13.41 -3.95 13.01
N VAL A 318 12.20 -3.36 12.97
CA VAL A 318 11.93 -2.12 12.25
C VAL A 318 12.85 -0.99 12.71
N ALA A 319 12.98 -0.78 14.01
CA ALA A 319 13.86 0.27 14.53
C ALA A 319 15.33 0.06 14.12
N LYS A 320 15.80 -1.20 14.10
CA LYS A 320 17.15 -1.56 13.65
C LYS A 320 17.32 -1.40 12.13
N GLN A 321 16.30 -1.75 11.34
CA GLN A 321 16.29 -1.53 9.89
C GLN A 321 16.40 -0.03 9.56
N VAL A 322 15.64 0.81 10.26
CA VAL A 322 15.68 2.27 10.09
C VAL A 322 17.06 2.82 10.44
N ALA A 323 17.67 2.37 11.56
CA ALA A 323 19.01 2.78 11.94
C ALA A 323 20.05 2.38 10.89
N ALA A 324 20.03 1.13 10.43
CA ALA A 324 20.91 0.61 9.39
C ALA A 324 20.79 1.40 8.08
N LEU A 325 19.57 1.73 7.64
CA LEU A 325 19.35 2.53 6.43
C LEU A 325 19.87 3.96 6.58
N ARG A 326 19.68 4.60 7.74
CA ARG A 326 20.19 5.95 8.03
C ARG A 326 21.73 6.00 8.07
N GLU A 327 22.37 4.92 8.50
CA GLU A 327 23.83 4.76 8.54
C GLU A 327 24.42 4.28 7.21
N GLY A 328 23.59 3.85 6.26
CA GLY A 328 24.03 3.27 4.98
C GLY A 328 24.58 1.84 5.13
N ASP A 329 24.26 1.15 6.23
CA ASP A 329 24.65 -0.24 6.49
C ASP A 329 23.63 -1.20 5.84
N PHE A 330 23.76 -1.38 4.53
CA PHE A 330 22.88 -2.24 3.75
C PHE A 330 23.06 -3.72 4.06
N ASP A 331 24.22 -4.16 4.51
CA ASP A 331 24.45 -5.56 4.90
C ASP A 331 23.60 -5.90 6.13
N THR A 332 23.61 -5.04 7.14
CA THR A 332 22.74 -5.19 8.32
C THR A 332 21.26 -5.10 7.93
N PHE A 333 20.88 -4.16 7.07
CA PHE A 333 19.51 -4.02 6.58
C PHE A 333 19.03 -5.32 5.89
N LEU A 334 19.77 -5.86 4.92
CA LEU A 334 19.41 -7.09 4.21
C LEU A 334 19.32 -8.30 5.14
N ARG A 335 20.24 -8.41 6.10
CA ARG A 335 20.18 -9.45 7.13
C ARG A 335 18.87 -9.36 7.95
N LEU A 336 18.49 -8.17 8.40
CA LEU A 336 17.26 -7.94 9.16
C LEU A 336 15.99 -8.24 8.34
N VAL A 337 15.98 -7.90 7.04
CA VAL A 337 14.89 -8.27 6.13
C VAL A 337 14.75 -9.78 6.02
N ASN A 338 15.87 -10.52 5.88
CA ASN A 338 15.85 -11.98 5.84
C ASN A 338 15.41 -12.59 7.18
N GLU A 339 15.83 -12.03 8.32
CA GLU A 339 15.40 -12.45 9.66
C GLU A 339 13.89 -12.25 9.85
N SER A 340 13.33 -11.11 9.42
CA SER A 340 11.89 -10.87 9.38
C SER A 340 11.16 -11.91 8.51
N GLY A 341 11.71 -12.23 7.33
CA GLY A 341 11.17 -13.26 6.45
C GLY A 341 11.18 -14.67 7.08
N HIS A 342 12.22 -15.03 7.83
CA HIS A 342 12.27 -16.28 8.59
C HIS A 342 11.23 -16.27 9.71
N SER A 343 11.14 -15.18 10.47
CA SER A 343 10.16 -15.01 11.53
C SER A 343 8.72 -15.10 11.01
N SER A 344 8.44 -14.52 9.83
CA SER A 344 7.14 -14.65 9.17
C SER A 344 6.80 -16.10 8.83
N TRP A 345 7.79 -16.87 8.36
CA TRP A 345 7.58 -18.29 8.03
C TRP A 345 7.43 -19.16 9.27
N GLU A 346 8.34 -19.01 10.23
CA GLU A 346 8.47 -19.90 11.37
C GLU A 346 7.47 -19.60 12.50
N TYR A 347 7.25 -18.30 12.78
CA TYR A 347 6.48 -17.85 13.95
C TYR A 347 5.11 -17.27 13.56
N LEU A 348 5.06 -16.30 12.64
CA LEU A 348 3.79 -15.72 12.21
C LEU A 348 2.95 -16.73 11.42
N GLN A 349 3.60 -17.57 10.64
CA GLN A 349 3.02 -18.64 9.82
C GLN A 349 2.05 -18.07 8.77
N ASN A 350 2.46 -16.99 8.11
CA ASN A 350 1.68 -16.34 7.05
C ASN A 350 2.27 -16.54 5.64
N VAL A 351 3.16 -17.53 5.44
CA VAL A 351 3.69 -17.89 4.13
C VAL A 351 2.85 -18.99 3.48
N ILE A 352 2.42 -19.96 4.25
CA ILE A 352 1.61 -21.11 3.79
C ILE A 352 0.34 -21.15 4.61
N PRO A 353 -0.86 -21.09 3.98
CA PRO A 353 -2.12 -21.22 4.71
C PRO A 353 -2.24 -22.56 5.43
N ALA A 354 -2.91 -22.57 6.58
CA ALA A 354 -3.07 -23.78 7.36
C ALA A 354 -3.80 -24.87 6.57
N GLY A 355 -3.24 -26.09 6.59
CA GLY A 355 -3.82 -27.26 5.91
C GLY A 355 -3.49 -27.39 4.41
N TYR A 356 -2.84 -26.42 3.78
CA TYR A 356 -2.44 -26.48 2.38
C TYR A 356 -1.23 -27.42 2.23
N LYS A 357 -1.32 -28.41 1.34
CA LYS A 357 -0.29 -29.43 1.10
C LYS A 357 0.32 -29.34 -0.29
N GLU A 358 -0.51 -29.11 -1.30
CA GLU A 358 -0.11 -29.11 -2.72
C GLU A 358 0.08 -27.70 -3.27
N HIS A 359 -0.70 -26.73 -2.79
CA HIS A 359 -0.67 -25.34 -3.21
C HIS A 359 0.09 -24.51 -2.18
N GLN A 360 1.39 -24.31 -2.41
CA GLN A 360 2.31 -23.56 -1.57
C GLN A 360 3.16 -22.60 -2.40
N GLU A 361 2.51 -21.91 -3.31
CA GLU A 361 3.12 -21.07 -4.35
C GLU A 361 4.03 -19.99 -3.75
N MET A 362 3.58 -19.35 -2.64
CA MET A 362 4.39 -18.36 -1.92
C MET A 362 5.66 -18.97 -1.36
N GLY A 363 5.58 -20.17 -0.76
CA GLY A 363 6.72 -20.89 -0.23
C GLY A 363 7.74 -21.21 -1.32
N VAL A 364 7.27 -21.70 -2.48
CA VAL A 364 8.12 -21.99 -3.64
C VAL A 364 8.77 -20.73 -4.18
N THR A 365 8.03 -19.63 -4.29
CA THR A 365 8.53 -18.32 -4.76
C THR A 365 9.68 -17.82 -3.87
N ILE A 366 9.49 -17.82 -2.55
CA ILE A 366 10.52 -17.39 -1.59
C ILE A 366 11.74 -18.31 -1.65
N ALA A 367 11.53 -19.64 -1.69
CA ALA A 367 12.63 -20.60 -1.73
C ALA A 367 13.47 -20.47 -3.00
N ALA A 368 12.82 -20.35 -4.17
CA ALA A 368 13.50 -20.16 -5.46
C ALA A 368 14.32 -18.86 -5.49
N ALA A 369 13.72 -17.75 -5.06
CA ALA A 369 14.40 -16.46 -5.00
C ALA A 369 15.61 -16.47 -4.04
N LYS A 370 15.46 -17.03 -2.83
CA LYS A 370 16.57 -17.19 -1.87
C LYS A 370 17.68 -18.07 -2.42
N HIS A 371 17.34 -19.18 -3.06
CA HIS A 371 18.32 -20.07 -3.66
C HIS A 371 19.14 -19.37 -4.75
N TYR A 372 18.47 -18.63 -5.65
CA TYR A 372 19.14 -17.88 -6.72
C TYR A 372 20.07 -16.80 -6.18
N LEU A 373 19.61 -16.00 -5.21
CA LEU A 373 20.40 -14.93 -4.62
C LEU A 373 21.61 -15.44 -3.82
N ASN A 374 21.55 -16.67 -3.33
CA ASN A 374 22.65 -17.31 -2.61
C ASN A 374 23.29 -16.42 -1.52
N GLY A 375 22.45 -15.75 -0.73
CA GLY A 375 22.88 -14.87 0.37
C GLY A 375 23.30 -13.45 -0.03
N LYS A 376 23.26 -13.08 -1.32
CA LYS A 376 23.67 -11.74 -1.79
C LYS A 376 22.58 -10.67 -1.72
N GLY A 377 21.36 -11.04 -1.35
CA GLY A 377 20.22 -10.14 -1.25
C GLY A 377 19.31 -10.54 -0.11
N ALA A 378 18.08 -10.07 -0.14
CA ALA A 378 17.07 -10.44 0.86
C ALA A 378 15.73 -10.76 0.21
N VAL A 379 15.00 -11.72 0.81
CA VAL A 379 13.66 -12.13 0.34
C VAL A 379 12.77 -12.41 1.54
N ARG A 380 11.56 -11.87 1.50
CA ARG A 380 10.53 -12.14 2.50
C ARG A 380 9.14 -12.20 1.87
N VAL A 381 8.16 -12.67 2.62
CA VAL A 381 6.74 -12.46 2.28
C VAL A 381 6.45 -10.96 2.29
N HIS A 382 5.55 -10.50 1.44
CA HIS A 382 5.18 -9.11 1.27
C HIS A 382 3.71 -8.88 1.60
N GLY A 383 3.42 -7.87 2.43
CA GLY A 383 2.06 -7.58 2.90
C GLY A 383 1.51 -8.65 3.84
N GLY A 384 0.21 -8.91 3.79
CA GLY A 384 -0.46 -9.84 4.72
C GLY A 384 -0.02 -11.30 4.62
N GLY A 385 0.57 -11.72 3.52
CA GLY A 385 1.04 -13.10 3.32
C GLY A 385 -0.06 -14.06 2.88
N PHE A 386 0.11 -15.34 3.20
CA PHE A 386 -0.72 -16.50 2.83
C PHE A 386 -0.84 -16.74 1.32
N ALA A 387 -0.93 -15.68 0.53
CA ALA A 387 -0.99 -15.64 -0.92
C ALA A 387 -0.36 -14.31 -1.42
N GLY A 388 -0.52 -13.99 -2.71
CA GLY A 388 -0.07 -12.73 -3.30
C GLY A 388 1.42 -12.70 -3.59
N THR A 389 2.20 -11.85 -2.92
CA THR A 389 3.56 -11.53 -3.37
C THR A 389 4.65 -11.74 -2.32
N ALA A 390 5.86 -11.99 -2.82
CA ALA A 390 7.10 -11.88 -2.05
C ALA A 390 7.86 -10.62 -2.48
N GLN A 391 8.61 -10.03 -1.54
CA GLN A 391 9.51 -8.91 -1.78
C GLN A 391 10.95 -9.42 -1.84
N ALA A 392 11.74 -8.91 -2.79
CA ALA A 392 13.16 -9.19 -2.90
C ALA A 392 13.96 -7.90 -3.07
N PHE A 393 15.08 -7.80 -2.34
CA PHE A 393 16.15 -6.83 -2.58
C PHE A 393 17.26 -7.55 -3.33
N VAL A 394 17.49 -7.15 -4.57
CA VAL A 394 18.35 -7.86 -5.53
C VAL A 394 19.53 -6.97 -5.90
N PRO A 395 20.78 -7.44 -5.81
CA PRO A 395 21.91 -6.70 -6.37
C PRO A 395 21.67 -6.36 -7.84
N VAL A 396 21.93 -5.08 -8.22
CA VAL A 396 21.63 -4.57 -9.58
C VAL A 396 22.36 -5.40 -10.65
N GLU A 397 23.59 -5.86 -10.37
CA GLU A 397 24.34 -6.71 -11.28
C GLU A 397 23.72 -8.09 -11.52
N MET A 398 22.82 -8.55 -10.63
CA MET A 398 22.11 -9.83 -10.76
C MET A 398 20.69 -9.65 -11.31
N LEU A 399 20.19 -8.40 -11.42
CA LEU A 399 18.76 -8.12 -11.64
C LEU A 399 18.20 -8.74 -12.91
N ALA A 400 18.88 -8.61 -14.04
CA ALA A 400 18.40 -9.11 -15.32
C ALA A 400 18.24 -10.65 -15.31
N ASP A 401 19.26 -11.34 -14.82
CA ASP A 401 19.26 -12.80 -14.74
C ASP A 401 18.30 -13.32 -13.67
N PHE A 402 18.21 -12.60 -12.52
CA PHE A 402 17.23 -12.90 -11.46
C PHE A 402 15.81 -12.79 -11.99
N LYS A 403 15.48 -11.69 -12.69
CA LYS A 403 14.16 -11.49 -13.28
C LYS A 403 13.83 -12.62 -14.26
N ALA A 404 14.74 -12.93 -15.20
CA ALA A 404 14.53 -14.00 -16.17
C ALA A 404 14.35 -15.37 -15.49
N HIS A 405 15.12 -15.65 -14.43
CA HIS A 405 14.99 -16.89 -13.66
C HIS A 405 13.66 -17.01 -12.95
N MET A 406 13.21 -15.92 -12.27
CA MET A 406 11.95 -15.95 -11.56
C MET A 406 10.75 -15.99 -12.51
N GLU A 407 10.78 -15.27 -13.62
CA GLU A 407 9.72 -15.33 -14.63
C GLU A 407 9.62 -16.68 -15.35
N ALA A 408 10.74 -17.42 -15.48
CA ALA A 408 10.70 -18.80 -15.97
C ALA A 408 9.93 -19.74 -15.02
N ILE A 409 9.88 -19.44 -13.72
CA ILE A 409 9.18 -20.22 -12.70
C ILE A 409 7.73 -19.74 -12.52
N LEU A 410 7.54 -18.43 -12.43
CA LEU A 410 6.26 -17.80 -12.05
C LEU A 410 5.39 -17.43 -13.26
N GLY A 411 6.00 -17.29 -14.44
CA GLY A 411 5.38 -16.77 -15.66
C GLY A 411 5.87 -15.37 -16.02
N GLU A 412 5.77 -15.03 -17.29
CA GLU A 412 6.18 -13.72 -17.83
C GLU A 412 5.43 -12.57 -17.15
N GLY A 413 6.14 -11.48 -16.84
CA GLY A 413 5.59 -10.27 -16.20
C GLY A 413 5.32 -10.40 -14.70
N ARG A 414 5.71 -11.52 -14.04
CA ARG A 414 5.46 -11.77 -12.62
C ARG A 414 6.58 -11.27 -11.68
N CYS A 415 7.68 -10.76 -12.22
CA CYS A 415 8.73 -10.10 -11.47
C CYS A 415 8.71 -8.59 -11.77
N HIS A 416 8.08 -7.82 -10.88
CA HIS A 416 7.96 -6.37 -11.01
C HIS A 416 9.16 -5.69 -10.35
N VAL A 417 9.97 -4.98 -11.16
CA VAL A 417 11.06 -4.15 -10.66
C VAL A 417 10.49 -2.78 -10.33
N LEU A 418 10.62 -2.34 -9.09
CA LEU A 418 10.02 -1.11 -8.59
C LEU A 418 11.08 -0.13 -8.10
N SER A 419 10.75 1.15 -8.17
CA SER A 419 11.51 2.25 -7.54
C SER A 419 10.68 2.89 -6.44
N ILE A 420 11.35 3.42 -5.43
CA ILE A 420 10.68 4.22 -4.39
C ILE A 420 10.32 5.58 -4.98
N ARG A 421 9.04 5.88 -4.96
CA ARG A 421 8.49 7.14 -5.46
C ARG A 421 8.64 8.23 -4.39
N PRO A 422 9.23 9.40 -4.71
CA PRO A 422 9.56 10.43 -3.72
C PRO A 422 8.32 11.16 -3.18
N GLU A 423 7.20 11.09 -3.87
CA GLU A 423 5.95 11.79 -3.54
C GLU A 423 4.79 10.80 -3.54
N GLY A 424 3.94 10.90 -2.54
CA GLY A 424 2.73 10.09 -2.43
C GLY A 424 1.62 10.57 -3.36
N GLY A 425 0.41 10.74 -2.81
CA GLY A 425 -0.70 11.33 -3.56
C GLY A 425 -0.36 12.71 -4.09
N ALA A 426 -0.52 12.94 -5.40
CA ALA A 426 -0.02 14.11 -6.09
C ALA A 426 -1.04 14.74 -7.06
N VAL A 427 -0.95 16.06 -7.19
CA VAL A 427 -1.55 16.85 -8.28
C VAL A 427 -0.46 17.11 -9.31
N LEU A 428 -0.74 16.92 -10.60
CA LEU A 428 0.22 17.11 -11.69
C LEU A 428 0.40 18.60 -12.03
#